data_ffa31576b32b0edcce85fcf8507c2596
#
_entry.id   ffa31576b32b0edcce85fcf8507c2596
#
_cell.length_a   1.000
_cell.length_b   1.000
_cell.length_c   1.000
_cell.angle_alpha   90.00
_cell.angle_beta   90.00
_cell.angle_gamma   90.00
#
_symmetry.space_group_name_H-M   'P 1'
#
loop_
_entity.id
_entity.type
_entity.pdbx_description
1 polymer ?
#
loop_
_entity_poly.entity_id
_entity_poly.type
_entity_poly.pdbx_seq_one_letter_code
_entity_poly.pdbx_strand_id
1 'polypeptide(L)'
;MTLILIYLSFFHGYSANFPQPRLGKMRKHHISVRDFLRLTDKYILTVDEGTNQCKCALWDSEGKMKYLSFREVGMIYGPQGEIEMNPFTILDTVRECIKETLNKADCVPSRLTGVGLTNQRETTVIWDKTTGMPIHNAIVWQDRRGETELGKLDNQARSRIKEITGLVPDPYFSVSKIRWMLENSIKSKRINDLLFGTVDTWIIWNMSRGHRFITDLSNASRTMIYDINHLEWSDTLAEFFHIPTEILPEVVMSAAPELALMDISGTQVPLNSVAGDQQASLFGHQAFQNGDSKCTYGTGSFVLRNTGNRAYLKPDLLTSIAWRIQGDNTVYCNEGSAFNTGSVIKWIRDSLGLIGTSGESEKAAMLSTPDHGLIFIPALSGLGAPYWLPAAKGSIFGITGRTSANDLVRSALESIAFRVRDIMESMKQVGEKPSTRIRVDGGPTSNGFLMQFQADILNMDLYRSTNSEMTSAGVAYMAGIVDGIWSYEDISGMNLYHDPIRPKMSMDEADVLYGNWKKAIDSVIRYYSK
;
A
#
# COMPACT_ATOMS: atom_id res chain seq x y z
N MET A 1 -22.71 -26.71 -23.87
CA MET A 1 -23.11 -27.19 -25.23
C MET A 1 -24.61 -27.36 -25.39
N THR A 2 -25.40 -27.56 -24.34
CA THR A 2 -26.84 -27.81 -24.42
C THR A 2 -27.71 -26.56 -24.56
N LEU A 3 -27.27 -25.39 -24.16
CA LEU A 3 -28.01 -24.11 -24.29
C LEU A 3 -27.88 -23.40 -25.65
N ILE A 4 -26.86 -23.75 -26.43
CA ILE A 4 -26.64 -23.18 -27.78
C ILE A 4 -27.58 -23.82 -28.84
N LEU A 5 -28.06 -25.02 -28.60
CA LEU A 5 -28.98 -25.71 -29.50
C LEU A 5 -30.45 -25.28 -29.37
N ILE A 6 -30.83 -24.61 -28.28
CA ILE A 6 -32.20 -24.13 -28.06
C ILE A 6 -32.48 -22.81 -28.81
N TYR A 7 -31.45 -21.99 -29.11
CA TYR A 7 -31.63 -20.75 -29.83
C TYR A 7 -31.71 -20.88 -31.34
N LEU A 8 -31.31 -22.02 -31.90
CA LEU A 8 -31.38 -22.28 -33.35
C LEU A 8 -32.67 -22.97 -33.77
N SER A 9 -33.50 -23.48 -32.86
CA SER A 9 -34.75 -24.17 -33.18
C SER A 9 -36.00 -23.27 -33.22
N PHE A 10 -35.89 -22.00 -32.85
CA PHE A 10 -37.03 -21.07 -32.85
C PHE A 10 -37.23 -20.29 -34.17
N PHE A 11 -36.40 -20.48 -35.19
CA PHE A 11 -36.51 -19.74 -36.46
C PHE A 11 -36.99 -20.59 -37.65
N HIS A 12 -37.53 -21.80 -37.45
CA HIS A 12 -38.12 -22.63 -38.51
C HIS A 12 -39.60 -22.91 -38.25
N GLY A 13 -40.43 -21.94 -38.50
CA GLY A 13 -41.85 -22.22 -38.50
C GLY A 13 -42.75 -21.01 -38.49
N TYR A 14 -42.74 -20.21 -39.54
CA TYR A 14 -43.90 -19.40 -39.97
C TYR A 14 -43.71 -18.92 -41.41
N SER A 15 -44.36 -19.63 -42.35
CA SER A 15 -44.58 -19.15 -43.71
C SER A 15 -45.86 -18.34 -43.75
N ALA A 16 -45.80 -17.01 -43.83
CA ALA A 16 -46.92 -16.18 -44.24
C ALA A 16 -46.41 -15.15 -45.25
N ASN A 17 -47.07 -15.06 -46.40
CA ASN A 17 -46.82 -14.19 -47.52
C ASN A 17 -46.87 -12.71 -47.14
N PHE A 18 -45.74 -12.02 -47.24
CA PHE A 18 -45.67 -10.56 -47.34
C PHE A 18 -44.67 -10.16 -48.45
N PRO A 19 -44.93 -9.02 -49.16
CA PRO A 19 -44.09 -8.60 -50.30
C PRO A 19 -42.70 -8.15 -49.84
N GLN A 20 -41.68 -8.61 -50.52
CA GLN A 20 -40.26 -8.34 -50.28
C GLN A 20 -39.88 -6.89 -50.50
N PRO A 21 -39.34 -6.16 -49.54
CA PRO A 21 -38.57 -4.95 -49.81
C PRO A 21 -37.16 -5.30 -50.35
N ARG A 22 -36.70 -4.60 -51.36
CA ARG A 22 -35.37 -4.74 -51.93
C ARG A 22 -34.28 -4.53 -50.85
N LEU A 23 -33.67 -5.63 -50.40
CA LEU A 23 -32.53 -5.62 -49.49
C LEU A 23 -31.27 -5.18 -50.25
N GLY A 24 -30.84 -3.94 -49.99
CA GLY A 24 -29.47 -3.52 -50.25
C GLY A 24 -28.50 -4.47 -49.52
N LYS A 25 -27.32 -4.71 -50.13
CA LYS A 25 -26.27 -5.62 -49.61
C LYS A 25 -25.90 -5.25 -48.17
N MET A 26 -26.54 -5.88 -47.18
CA MET A 26 -26.02 -5.93 -45.80
C MET A 26 -24.77 -6.79 -45.81
N ARG A 27 -23.61 -6.18 -45.57
CA ARG A 27 -22.38 -6.93 -45.23
C ARG A 27 -22.65 -7.72 -43.94
N LYS A 28 -22.70 -9.04 -44.06
CA LYS A 28 -22.67 -9.92 -42.89
C LYS A 28 -21.31 -9.76 -42.23
N HIS A 29 -21.24 -8.97 -41.16
CA HIS A 29 -20.10 -9.03 -40.27
C HIS A 29 -20.19 -10.36 -39.51
N HIS A 30 -19.40 -11.33 -39.90
CA HIS A 30 -19.15 -12.51 -39.08
C HIS A 30 -18.33 -12.05 -37.89
N ILE A 31 -19.00 -11.85 -36.73
CA ILE A 31 -18.32 -11.72 -35.44
C ILE A 31 -17.64 -13.08 -35.21
N SER A 32 -16.32 -13.10 -35.08
CA SER A 32 -15.60 -14.32 -34.75
C SER A 32 -15.99 -14.81 -33.35
N VAL A 33 -15.92 -16.13 -33.10
CA VAL A 33 -16.14 -16.69 -31.75
C VAL A 33 -15.22 -16.00 -30.71
N ARG A 34 -14.03 -15.59 -31.16
CA ARG A 34 -13.06 -14.83 -30.34
C ARG A 34 -13.55 -13.42 -30.04
N ASP A 35 -14.21 -12.75 -30.98
CA ASP A 35 -14.78 -11.41 -30.78
C ASP A 35 -16.04 -11.49 -29.91
N PHE A 36 -16.85 -12.57 -30.07
CA PHE A 36 -18.01 -12.81 -29.22
C PHE A 36 -17.60 -13.11 -27.76
N LEU A 37 -16.57 -13.94 -27.52
CA LEU A 37 -16.03 -14.18 -26.19
C LEU A 37 -15.44 -12.90 -25.57
N ARG A 38 -14.74 -12.07 -26.37
CA ARG A 38 -14.26 -10.76 -25.91
C ARG A 38 -15.39 -9.81 -25.49
N LEU A 39 -16.55 -9.89 -26.10
CA LEU A 39 -17.73 -9.07 -25.75
C LEU A 39 -18.42 -9.52 -24.45
N THR A 40 -18.15 -10.72 -23.95
CA THR A 40 -18.77 -11.27 -22.73
C THR A 40 -17.87 -11.21 -21.49
N ASP A 41 -16.56 -10.97 -21.66
CA ASP A 41 -15.62 -10.87 -20.54
C ASP A 41 -15.95 -9.64 -19.66
N LYS A 42 -16.09 -9.89 -18.37
CA LYS A 42 -16.25 -8.86 -17.35
C LYS A 42 -14.96 -8.67 -16.59
N TYR A 43 -14.72 -7.44 -16.12
CA TYR A 43 -13.50 -7.08 -15.41
C TYR A 43 -13.78 -6.29 -14.15
N ILE A 44 -12.89 -6.40 -13.17
CA ILE A 44 -12.73 -5.44 -12.09
C ILE A 44 -11.63 -4.48 -12.50
N LEU A 45 -11.91 -3.18 -12.46
CA LEU A 45 -10.91 -2.12 -12.64
C LEU A 45 -10.31 -1.80 -11.28
N THR A 46 -8.98 -1.77 -11.19
CA THR A 46 -8.29 -1.27 -10.00
C THR A 46 -7.53 0.00 -10.31
N VAL A 47 -7.52 0.90 -9.33
CA VAL A 47 -6.72 2.13 -9.30
C VAL A 47 -5.82 2.05 -8.08
N ASP A 48 -4.51 2.09 -8.29
CA ASP A 48 -3.48 2.16 -7.25
C ASP A 48 -2.74 3.50 -7.37
N GLU A 49 -3.16 4.47 -6.58
CA GLU A 49 -2.54 5.81 -6.57
C GLU A 49 -1.42 5.84 -5.54
N GLY A 50 -0.22 5.51 -5.98
CA GLY A 50 1.01 5.50 -5.15
C GLY A 50 1.72 6.85 -5.13
N THR A 51 2.78 6.95 -4.32
CA THR A 51 3.55 8.19 -4.15
C THR A 51 4.28 8.64 -5.42
N ASN A 52 4.78 7.71 -6.21
CA ASN A 52 5.55 8.00 -7.42
C ASN A 52 4.78 7.71 -8.71
N GLN A 53 3.85 6.78 -8.67
CA GLN A 53 3.13 6.28 -9.84
C GLN A 53 1.69 5.95 -9.48
N CYS A 54 0.78 6.34 -10.36
CA CYS A 54 -0.57 5.78 -10.41
C CYS A 54 -0.55 4.57 -11.36
N LYS A 55 -1.15 3.47 -10.94
CA LYS A 55 -1.32 2.26 -11.74
C LYS A 55 -2.79 1.92 -11.85
N CYS A 56 -3.21 1.50 -13.04
CA CYS A 56 -4.56 0.99 -13.27
C CYS A 56 -4.48 -0.37 -13.93
N ALA A 57 -5.25 -1.33 -13.42
CA ALA A 57 -5.26 -2.69 -13.96
C ALA A 57 -6.69 -3.22 -14.16
N LEU A 58 -6.84 -4.15 -15.11
CA LEU A 58 -8.05 -4.94 -15.31
C LEU A 58 -7.81 -6.38 -14.89
N TRP A 59 -8.69 -6.88 -14.03
CA TRP A 59 -8.65 -8.22 -13.48
C TRP A 59 -9.83 -9.03 -14.01
N ASP A 60 -9.57 -10.24 -14.53
CA ASP A 60 -10.61 -11.13 -15.02
C ASP A 60 -11.23 -11.97 -13.89
N SER A 61 -12.27 -12.73 -14.22
CA SER A 61 -12.97 -13.61 -13.27
C SER A 61 -12.11 -14.78 -12.74
N GLU A 62 -10.93 -15.03 -13.31
CA GLU A 62 -9.96 -16.00 -12.79
C GLU A 62 -8.98 -15.38 -11.78
N GLY A 63 -9.12 -14.07 -11.47
CA GLY A 63 -8.21 -13.34 -10.59
C GLY A 63 -6.87 -13.00 -11.23
N LYS A 64 -6.77 -13.03 -12.56
CA LYS A 64 -5.55 -12.71 -13.30
C LYS A 64 -5.59 -11.27 -13.80
N MET A 65 -4.50 -10.55 -13.57
CA MET A 65 -4.28 -9.25 -14.18
C MET A 65 -4.06 -9.42 -15.69
N LYS A 66 -4.92 -8.80 -16.49
CA LYS A 66 -4.87 -8.88 -17.97
C LYS A 66 -4.20 -7.69 -18.59
N TYR A 67 -4.44 -6.51 -18.03
CA TYR A 67 -3.92 -5.24 -18.55
C TYR A 67 -3.46 -4.38 -17.41
N LEU A 68 -2.38 -3.66 -17.64
CA LEU A 68 -1.78 -2.71 -16.70
C LEU A 68 -1.32 -1.47 -17.46
N SER A 69 -1.64 -0.32 -16.92
CA SER A 69 -1.03 0.96 -17.28
C SER A 69 -0.50 1.63 -16.05
N PHE A 70 0.50 2.47 -16.22
CA PHE A 70 1.04 3.29 -15.12
C PHE A 70 1.46 4.66 -15.65
N ARG A 71 1.40 5.65 -14.76
CA ARG A 71 1.83 7.02 -15.02
C ARG A 71 2.54 7.56 -13.79
N GLU A 72 3.58 8.35 -14.01
CA GLU A 72 4.28 9.03 -12.92
C GLU A 72 3.40 10.15 -12.36
N VAL A 73 3.42 10.31 -11.04
CA VAL A 73 2.79 11.41 -10.31
C VAL A 73 3.89 12.37 -9.89
N GLY A 74 3.76 13.63 -10.27
CA GLY A 74 4.78 14.65 -9.99
C GLY A 74 4.85 15.04 -8.52
N MET A 75 6.04 14.98 -7.93
CA MET A 75 6.32 15.50 -6.58
C MET A 75 6.91 16.91 -6.66
N ILE A 76 6.57 17.75 -5.70
CA ILE A 76 7.07 19.12 -5.53
C ILE A 76 7.91 19.14 -4.26
N TYR A 77 9.18 19.51 -4.40
CA TYR A 77 10.11 19.63 -3.26
C TYR A 77 10.36 21.09 -2.96
N GLY A 78 10.05 21.53 -1.75
CA GLY A 78 10.30 22.88 -1.29
C GLY A 78 11.70 23.06 -0.68
N PRO A 79 12.15 24.32 -0.50
CA PRO A 79 13.51 24.65 -0.08
C PRO A 79 13.81 24.31 1.39
N GLN A 80 12.79 24.10 2.22
CA GLN A 80 12.95 23.73 3.63
C GLN A 80 12.70 22.24 3.89
N GLY A 81 12.57 21.45 2.82
CA GLY A 81 12.31 20.01 2.90
C GLY A 81 10.83 19.65 2.81
N GLU A 82 10.01 20.59 2.37
CA GLU A 82 8.59 20.34 2.07
C GLU A 82 8.46 19.32 0.95
N ILE A 83 7.46 18.43 1.07
CA ILE A 83 7.14 17.43 0.08
C ILE A 83 5.64 17.49 -0.20
N GLU A 84 5.30 17.88 -1.42
CA GLU A 84 3.93 18.17 -1.82
C GLU A 84 3.58 17.56 -3.17
N MET A 85 2.28 17.46 -3.46
CA MET A 85 1.71 17.09 -4.75
C MET A 85 0.59 18.04 -5.11
N ASN A 86 0.41 18.31 -6.41
CA ASN A 86 -0.77 19.03 -6.86
C ASN A 86 -1.98 18.08 -6.88
N PRO A 87 -3.07 18.36 -6.11
CA PRO A 87 -4.23 17.47 -6.07
C PRO A 87 -4.91 17.26 -7.43
N PHE A 88 -4.88 18.25 -8.33
CA PHE A 88 -5.43 18.09 -9.67
C PHE A 88 -4.56 17.17 -10.54
N THR A 89 -3.24 17.23 -10.39
CA THR A 89 -2.34 16.29 -11.09
C THR A 89 -2.63 14.84 -10.67
N ILE A 90 -2.91 14.58 -9.39
CA ILE A 90 -3.35 13.26 -8.90
C ILE A 90 -4.59 12.79 -9.68
N LEU A 91 -5.63 13.62 -9.77
CA LEU A 91 -6.88 13.29 -10.47
C LEU A 91 -6.67 13.07 -11.97
N ASP A 92 -5.92 13.94 -12.61
CA ASP A 92 -5.68 13.85 -14.05
C ASP A 92 -4.87 12.61 -14.39
N THR A 93 -3.87 12.28 -13.55
CA THR A 93 -3.07 11.05 -13.69
C THR A 93 -3.95 9.81 -13.55
N VAL A 94 -4.86 9.77 -12.58
CA VAL A 94 -5.82 8.66 -12.39
C VAL A 94 -6.73 8.53 -13.62
N ARG A 95 -7.35 9.62 -14.08
CA ARG A 95 -8.26 9.61 -15.24
C ARG A 95 -7.57 9.13 -16.52
N GLU A 96 -6.35 9.63 -16.76
CA GLU A 96 -5.57 9.24 -17.92
C GLU A 96 -5.10 7.78 -17.84
N CYS A 97 -4.69 7.31 -16.65
CA CYS A 97 -4.28 5.93 -16.44
C CYS A 97 -5.45 4.95 -16.68
N ILE A 98 -6.64 5.26 -16.17
CA ILE A 98 -7.88 4.50 -16.43
C ILE A 98 -8.16 4.45 -17.94
N LYS A 99 -8.17 5.60 -18.60
CA LYS A 99 -8.43 5.70 -20.05
C LYS A 99 -7.44 4.85 -20.85
N GLU A 100 -6.17 4.91 -20.51
CA GLU A 100 -5.12 4.12 -21.17
C GLU A 100 -5.34 2.62 -20.97
N THR A 101 -5.68 2.19 -19.75
CA THR A 101 -5.92 0.77 -19.42
C THR A 101 -7.12 0.23 -20.21
N LEU A 102 -8.23 0.98 -20.25
CA LEU A 102 -9.41 0.61 -21.02
C LEU A 102 -9.13 0.53 -22.53
N ASN A 103 -8.38 1.49 -23.06
CA ASN A 103 -7.99 1.49 -24.46
C ASN A 103 -7.09 0.30 -24.82
N LYS A 104 -6.08 -0.04 -24.00
CA LYS A 104 -5.22 -1.21 -24.19
C LYS A 104 -6.02 -2.51 -24.22
N ALA A 105 -7.09 -2.57 -23.43
CA ALA A 105 -7.96 -3.73 -23.30
C ALA A 105 -9.05 -3.80 -24.38
N ASP A 106 -9.25 -2.75 -25.18
CA ASP A 106 -10.45 -2.57 -26.00
C ASP A 106 -11.73 -2.81 -25.17
N CYS A 107 -11.73 -2.26 -23.95
CA CYS A 107 -12.76 -2.50 -22.96
C CYS A 107 -13.63 -1.25 -22.79
N VAL A 108 -14.94 -1.40 -23.03
CA VAL A 108 -15.91 -0.35 -22.70
C VAL A 108 -16.25 -0.40 -21.21
N PRO A 109 -16.48 0.76 -20.55
CA PRO A 109 -16.75 0.79 -19.10
C PRO A 109 -17.94 -0.06 -18.64
N SER A 110 -18.94 -0.30 -19.50
CA SER A 110 -20.08 -1.18 -19.18
C SER A 110 -19.72 -2.66 -18.98
N ARG A 111 -18.48 -3.06 -19.28
CA ARG A 111 -17.94 -4.41 -18.98
C ARG A 111 -17.29 -4.49 -17.59
N LEU A 112 -17.19 -3.37 -16.90
CA LEU A 112 -16.67 -3.35 -15.52
C LEU A 112 -17.79 -3.77 -14.56
N THR A 113 -17.50 -4.73 -13.69
CA THR A 113 -18.40 -5.13 -12.59
C THR A 113 -18.25 -4.21 -11.40
N GLY A 114 -17.04 -3.70 -11.19
CA GLY A 114 -16.73 -2.80 -10.10
C GLY A 114 -15.36 -2.16 -10.22
N VAL A 115 -15.13 -1.21 -9.33
CA VAL A 115 -13.84 -0.54 -9.13
C VAL A 115 -13.31 -0.88 -7.74
N GLY A 116 -12.00 -1.18 -7.66
CA GLY A 116 -11.23 -1.21 -6.43
C GLY A 116 -10.23 -0.05 -6.41
N LEU A 117 -10.22 0.73 -5.33
CA LEU A 117 -9.33 1.87 -5.14
C LEU A 117 -8.33 1.59 -4.01
N THR A 118 -7.06 1.79 -4.27
CA THR A 118 -6.02 1.81 -3.23
C THR A 118 -5.11 3.01 -3.44
N ASN A 119 -4.50 3.48 -2.38
CA ASN A 119 -3.77 4.75 -2.40
C ASN A 119 -2.62 4.78 -1.40
N GLN A 120 -1.65 5.67 -1.67
CA GLN A 120 -0.70 6.12 -0.66
C GLN A 120 -1.45 6.68 0.55
N ARG A 121 -1.10 6.22 1.75
CA ARG A 121 -1.80 6.60 2.98
C ARG A 121 -1.31 7.96 3.49
N GLU A 122 -2.02 8.55 4.43
CA GLU A 122 -1.68 9.74 5.23
C GLU A 122 -1.53 11.06 4.45
N THR A 123 -1.25 11.01 3.14
CA THR A 123 -1.17 12.21 2.29
C THR A 123 -2.48 13.00 2.37
N THR A 124 -2.36 14.27 2.71
CA THR A 124 -3.47 15.11 3.19
C THR A 124 -3.88 16.14 2.16
N VAL A 125 -5.17 16.20 1.85
CA VAL A 125 -5.79 17.22 0.99
C VAL A 125 -6.89 17.93 1.78
N ILE A 126 -6.96 19.26 1.69
CA ILE A 126 -8.07 20.06 2.19
C ILE A 126 -8.58 20.92 1.04
N TRP A 127 -9.90 20.94 0.85
CA TRP A 127 -10.53 21.71 -0.23
C TRP A 127 -11.83 22.37 0.20
N ASP A 128 -12.24 23.37 -0.54
CA ASP A 128 -13.51 24.06 -0.38
C ASP A 128 -14.64 23.23 -1.00
N LYS A 129 -15.63 22.85 -0.20
CA LYS A 129 -16.75 21.97 -0.64
C LYS A 129 -17.63 22.58 -1.74
N THR A 130 -17.64 23.93 -1.83
CA THR A 130 -18.50 24.63 -2.81
C THR A 130 -17.82 24.75 -4.16
N THR A 131 -16.51 25.03 -4.16
CA THR A 131 -15.76 25.30 -5.37
C THR A 131 -14.95 24.09 -5.85
N GLY A 132 -14.73 23.10 -5.00
CA GLY A 132 -13.85 21.97 -5.26
C GLY A 132 -12.35 22.34 -5.29
N MET A 133 -12.00 23.58 -4.96
CA MET A 133 -10.63 24.07 -5.03
C MET A 133 -9.84 23.70 -3.77
N PRO A 134 -8.70 22.99 -3.90
CA PRO A 134 -7.79 22.77 -2.79
C PRO A 134 -7.30 24.11 -2.21
N ILE A 135 -7.19 24.19 -0.87
CA ILE A 135 -6.67 25.38 -0.20
C ILE A 135 -5.14 25.44 -0.25
N HIS A 136 -4.51 24.29 -0.49
CA HIS A 136 -3.06 24.08 -0.58
C HIS A 136 -2.76 22.87 -1.45
N ASN A 137 -1.50 22.68 -1.87
CA ASN A 137 -1.05 21.38 -2.41
C ASN A 137 -1.30 20.26 -1.39
N ALA A 138 -1.46 19.03 -1.85
CA ALA A 138 -1.48 17.86 -0.98
C ALA A 138 -0.14 17.75 -0.25
N ILE A 139 -0.17 17.67 1.08
CA ILE A 139 1.06 17.44 1.87
C ILE A 139 1.29 15.93 1.98
N VAL A 140 2.42 15.48 1.42
CA VAL A 140 2.75 14.06 1.29
C VAL A 140 3.12 13.45 2.66
N TRP A 141 2.87 12.16 2.83
CA TRP A 141 3.16 11.41 4.06
C TRP A 141 4.63 11.53 4.55
N GLN A 142 5.57 11.73 3.64
CA GLN A 142 7.00 11.89 3.94
C GLN A 142 7.36 13.27 4.52
N ASP A 143 6.48 14.26 4.37
CA ASP A 143 6.70 15.62 4.83
C ASP A 143 6.75 15.70 6.35
N ARG A 144 7.72 16.41 6.89
CA ARG A 144 7.98 16.48 8.33
C ARG A 144 7.70 17.85 8.96
N ARG A 145 7.03 18.76 8.25
CA ARG A 145 6.75 20.12 8.76
C ARG A 145 6.00 20.17 10.10
N GLY A 146 5.26 19.12 10.47
CA GLY A 146 4.58 19.00 11.77
C GLY A 146 5.45 18.49 12.93
N GLU A 147 6.76 18.23 12.71
CA GLU A 147 7.63 17.59 13.72
C GLU A 147 7.78 18.43 14.99
N THR A 148 7.96 19.74 14.84
CA THR A 148 8.13 20.64 15.99
C THR A 148 6.93 20.64 16.93
N GLU A 149 5.70 20.60 16.39
CA GLU A 149 4.49 20.61 17.20
C GLU A 149 4.29 19.27 17.93
N LEU A 150 4.49 18.16 17.23
CA LEU A 150 4.40 16.83 17.84
C LEU A 150 5.55 16.57 18.84
N GLY A 151 6.69 17.22 18.66
CA GLY A 151 7.82 17.18 19.60
C GLY A 151 7.50 17.77 20.98
N LYS A 152 6.52 18.68 21.07
CA LYS A 152 6.09 19.32 22.34
C LYS A 152 5.17 18.44 23.19
N LEU A 153 4.68 17.32 22.66
CA LEU A 153 3.79 16.40 23.37
C LEU A 153 4.51 15.74 24.54
N ASP A 154 3.89 15.81 25.72
CA ASP A 154 4.35 15.10 26.89
C ASP A 154 4.04 13.59 26.80
N ASN A 155 4.55 12.82 27.74
CA ASN A 155 4.38 11.36 27.75
C ASN A 155 2.91 10.95 27.94
N GLN A 156 2.11 11.73 28.65
CA GLN A 156 0.69 11.42 28.87
C GLN A 156 -0.10 11.59 27.56
N ALA A 157 0.10 12.68 26.84
CA ALA A 157 -0.51 12.90 25.54
C ALA A 157 -0.09 11.81 24.52
N ARG A 158 1.22 11.45 24.50
CA ARG A 158 1.74 10.38 23.64
C ARG A 158 1.07 9.04 23.95
N SER A 159 0.94 8.67 25.23
CA SER A 159 0.26 7.44 25.64
C SER A 159 -1.21 7.44 25.25
N ARG A 160 -1.90 8.56 25.48
CA ARG A 160 -3.32 8.71 25.12
C ARG A 160 -3.58 8.59 23.62
N ILE A 161 -2.75 9.23 22.79
CA ILE A 161 -2.83 9.10 21.33
C ILE A 161 -2.65 7.63 20.94
N LYS A 162 -1.64 6.95 21.51
CA LYS A 162 -1.37 5.55 21.23
C LYS A 162 -2.54 4.63 21.62
N GLU A 163 -3.15 4.85 22.77
CA GLU A 163 -4.29 4.07 23.25
C GLU A 163 -5.51 4.20 22.33
N ILE A 164 -5.80 5.41 21.84
CA ILE A 164 -6.96 5.67 20.99
C ILE A 164 -6.70 5.20 19.56
N THR A 165 -5.55 5.52 19.00
CA THR A 165 -5.31 5.41 17.55
C THR A 165 -4.45 4.20 17.15
N GLY A 166 -3.75 3.58 18.10
CA GLY A 166 -2.75 2.56 17.81
C GLY A 166 -1.44 3.10 17.23
N LEU A 167 -1.30 4.43 17.06
CA LEU A 167 -0.18 5.07 16.39
C LEU A 167 0.77 5.75 17.40
N VAL A 168 2.04 5.86 17.05
CA VAL A 168 2.99 6.70 17.76
C VAL A 168 2.88 8.14 17.21
N PRO A 169 2.97 9.19 18.03
CA PRO A 169 2.96 10.56 17.53
C PRO A 169 4.19 10.83 16.65
N ASP A 170 3.95 10.91 15.36
CA ASP A 170 4.96 11.20 14.33
C ASP A 170 4.33 12.06 13.21
N PRO A 171 5.05 13.02 12.60
CA PRO A 171 4.55 13.81 11.47
C PRO A 171 4.22 12.97 10.21
N TYR A 172 4.54 11.70 10.21
CA TYR A 172 4.08 10.73 9.20
C TYR A 172 2.56 10.77 9.00
N PHE A 173 1.79 10.87 10.09
CA PHE A 173 0.32 10.79 10.07
C PHE A 173 -0.35 12.11 9.69
N SER A 174 -1.62 12.03 9.22
CA SER A 174 -2.32 13.17 8.61
C SER A 174 -2.55 14.35 9.56
N VAL A 175 -2.76 14.10 10.87
CA VAL A 175 -3.18 15.13 11.84
C VAL A 175 -2.30 16.37 11.84
N SER A 176 -0.97 16.20 11.79
CA SER A 176 -0.03 17.32 11.80
C SER A 176 -0.11 18.17 10.52
N LYS A 177 -0.41 17.52 9.40
CA LYS A 177 -0.59 18.18 8.09
C LYS A 177 -1.91 18.93 8.02
N ILE A 178 -3.01 18.31 8.54
CA ILE A 178 -4.32 18.97 8.64
C ILE A 178 -4.17 20.24 9.46
N ARG A 179 -3.59 20.14 10.66
CA ARG A 179 -3.40 21.29 11.54
C ARG A 179 -2.58 22.37 10.86
N TRP A 180 -1.46 22.01 10.26
CA TRP A 180 -0.61 22.98 9.56
C TRP A 180 -1.37 23.70 8.44
N MET A 181 -2.15 22.97 7.62
CA MET A 181 -2.96 23.58 6.55
C MET A 181 -4.02 24.53 7.11
N LEU A 182 -4.72 24.14 8.17
CA LEU A 182 -5.73 25.00 8.81
C LEU A 182 -5.11 26.28 9.40
N GLU A 183 -3.91 26.21 9.95
CA GLU A 183 -3.22 27.38 10.52
C GLU A 183 -2.60 28.29 9.45
N ASN A 184 -2.06 27.72 8.34
CA ASN A 184 -1.22 28.47 7.42
C ASN A 184 -1.86 28.79 6.06
N SER A 185 -2.94 28.05 5.66
CA SER A 185 -3.49 28.17 4.30
C SER A 185 -4.88 28.80 4.25
N ILE A 186 -5.56 29.00 5.39
CA ILE A 186 -6.89 29.61 5.43
C ILE A 186 -6.74 31.14 5.44
N LYS A 187 -6.96 31.78 4.29
CA LYS A 187 -6.84 33.26 4.17
C LYS A 187 -8.14 34.03 4.48
N SER A 188 -9.32 33.45 4.33
CA SER A 188 -10.62 34.13 4.54
C SER A 188 -11.84 33.19 4.52
N LYS A 189 -11.65 31.88 4.47
CA LYS A 189 -12.73 30.89 4.34
C LYS A 189 -13.25 30.49 5.72
N ARG A 190 -14.54 30.20 5.79
CA ARG A 190 -15.11 29.57 6.98
C ARG A 190 -14.64 28.13 7.03
N ILE A 191 -14.15 27.69 8.17
CA ILE A 191 -13.68 26.31 8.37
C ILE A 191 -14.77 25.30 7.99
N ASN A 192 -16.03 25.61 8.29
CA ASN A 192 -17.18 24.75 7.98
C ASN A 192 -17.48 24.58 6.47
N ASP A 193 -16.82 25.36 5.60
CA ASP A 193 -16.91 25.23 4.16
C ASP A 193 -15.77 24.34 3.58
N LEU A 194 -14.92 23.82 4.45
CA LEU A 194 -13.80 22.96 4.06
C LEU A 194 -14.16 21.48 4.23
N LEU A 195 -13.48 20.65 3.44
CA LEU A 195 -13.47 19.18 3.56
C LEU A 195 -12.01 18.72 3.64
N PHE A 196 -11.75 17.74 4.50
CA PHE A 196 -10.48 17.04 4.59
C PHE A 196 -10.62 15.65 3.97
N GLY A 197 -9.58 15.19 3.30
CA GLY A 197 -9.47 13.80 2.86
C GLY A 197 -8.02 13.34 2.73
N THR A 198 -7.85 12.05 2.84
CA THR A 198 -6.72 11.34 2.26
C THR A 198 -6.92 11.22 0.75
N VAL A 199 -5.98 10.64 0.04
CA VAL A 199 -6.00 10.59 -1.43
C VAL A 199 -7.23 9.82 -1.96
N ASP A 200 -7.65 8.76 -1.28
CA ASP A 200 -8.90 8.03 -1.60
C ASP A 200 -10.12 8.95 -1.57
N THR A 201 -10.30 9.71 -0.49
CA THR A 201 -11.43 10.64 -0.34
C THR A 201 -11.43 11.71 -1.44
N TRP A 202 -10.25 12.25 -1.77
CA TRP A 202 -10.10 13.25 -2.84
C TRP A 202 -10.50 12.69 -4.21
N ILE A 203 -10.04 11.46 -4.54
CA ILE A 203 -10.38 10.78 -5.79
C ILE A 203 -11.87 10.46 -5.83
N ILE A 204 -12.43 9.87 -4.77
CA ILE A 204 -13.84 9.48 -4.70
C ILE A 204 -14.72 10.71 -4.83
N TRP A 205 -14.46 11.78 -4.08
CA TRP A 205 -15.25 13.01 -4.11
C TRP A 205 -15.29 13.62 -5.53
N ASN A 206 -14.17 13.63 -6.25
CA ASN A 206 -14.08 14.21 -7.59
C ASN A 206 -14.58 13.32 -8.72
N MET A 207 -14.58 12.00 -8.54
CA MET A 207 -14.96 11.04 -9.57
C MET A 207 -16.27 10.34 -9.31
N SER A 208 -16.92 10.55 -8.16
CA SER A 208 -18.21 9.95 -7.86
C SER A 208 -19.36 10.87 -8.19
N ARG A 209 -20.50 10.27 -8.55
CA ARG A 209 -21.75 10.98 -8.71
C ARG A 209 -22.21 11.56 -7.37
N GLY A 210 -22.51 12.87 -7.34
CA GLY A 210 -22.99 13.56 -6.15
C GLY A 210 -21.90 13.85 -5.11
N HIS A 211 -20.63 13.76 -5.49
CA HIS A 211 -19.49 14.07 -4.60
C HIS A 211 -19.56 13.30 -3.27
N ARG A 212 -19.52 11.96 -3.34
CA ARG A 212 -19.49 11.12 -2.14
C ARG A 212 -18.25 11.45 -1.30
N PHE A 213 -18.49 11.88 -0.08
CA PHE A 213 -17.46 12.31 0.85
C PHE A 213 -17.19 11.21 1.89
N ILE A 214 -16.39 10.22 1.49
CA ILE A 214 -16.08 9.02 2.28
C ILE A 214 -14.59 8.70 2.28
N THR A 215 -14.14 7.99 3.31
CA THR A 215 -12.87 7.26 3.40
C THR A 215 -13.12 5.88 3.98
N ASP A 216 -12.20 4.92 3.79
CA ASP A 216 -12.33 3.62 4.41
C ASP A 216 -11.69 3.56 5.80
N LEU A 217 -12.03 2.51 6.56
CA LEU A 217 -11.48 2.25 7.89
C LEU A 217 -9.94 2.18 7.90
N SER A 218 -9.33 1.61 6.86
CA SER A 218 -7.87 1.46 6.82
C SER A 218 -7.17 2.81 6.67
N ASN A 219 -7.65 3.69 5.79
CA ASN A 219 -7.15 5.05 5.62
C ASN A 219 -7.46 5.93 6.85
N ALA A 220 -8.70 5.88 7.39
CA ALA A 220 -9.07 6.62 8.59
C ALA A 220 -8.14 6.29 9.77
N SER A 221 -7.81 5.01 9.98
CA SER A 221 -6.91 4.56 11.05
C SER A 221 -5.48 5.10 10.95
N ARG A 222 -5.10 5.72 9.81
CA ARG A 222 -3.78 6.33 9.60
C ARG A 222 -3.74 7.83 9.80
N THR A 223 -4.85 8.45 10.17
CA THR A 223 -4.93 9.91 10.34
C THR A 223 -4.40 10.42 11.67
N MET A 224 -4.30 9.56 12.69
CA MET A 224 -3.99 9.86 14.10
C MET A 224 -5.10 10.67 14.80
N ILE A 225 -6.34 10.61 14.27
CA ILE A 225 -7.54 11.20 14.89
C ILE A 225 -8.65 10.15 15.04
N TYR A 226 -8.51 8.99 14.40
CA TYR A 226 -9.50 7.91 14.40
C TYR A 226 -9.33 6.97 15.57
N ASP A 227 -10.40 6.73 16.33
CA ASP A 227 -10.42 5.73 17.41
C ASP A 227 -10.62 4.34 16.82
N ILE A 228 -9.55 3.53 16.83
CA ILE A 228 -9.60 2.17 16.28
C ILE A 228 -10.34 1.18 17.18
N ASN A 229 -10.64 1.54 18.43
CA ASN A 229 -11.36 0.68 19.36
C ASN A 229 -12.88 0.84 19.21
N HIS A 230 -13.37 2.09 18.98
CA HIS A 230 -14.79 2.40 18.82
C HIS A 230 -15.20 2.52 17.36
N LEU A 231 -14.24 2.57 16.41
CA LEU A 231 -14.46 2.70 14.97
C LEU A 231 -15.16 4.02 14.60
N GLU A 232 -14.70 5.12 15.18
CA GLU A 232 -15.23 6.47 14.97
C GLU A 232 -14.13 7.54 15.03
N TRP A 233 -14.41 8.74 14.53
CA TRP A 233 -13.54 9.88 14.75
C TRP A 233 -13.54 10.23 16.24
N SER A 234 -12.34 10.43 16.81
CA SER A 234 -12.18 10.75 18.22
C SER A 234 -12.40 12.25 18.48
N ASP A 235 -13.52 12.63 19.07
CA ASP A 235 -13.78 14.01 19.49
C ASP A 235 -12.67 14.52 20.41
N THR A 236 -12.17 13.68 21.33
CA THR A 236 -11.06 14.02 22.23
C THR A 236 -9.81 14.42 21.47
N LEU A 237 -9.43 13.71 20.41
CA LEU A 237 -8.24 14.03 19.63
C LEU A 237 -8.50 15.16 18.65
N ALA A 238 -9.71 15.24 18.08
CA ALA A 238 -10.10 16.36 17.23
C ALA A 238 -10.03 17.69 17.99
N GLU A 239 -10.57 17.74 19.20
CA GLU A 239 -10.46 18.90 20.10
C GLU A 239 -9.00 19.20 20.48
N PHE A 240 -8.25 18.17 20.88
CA PHE A 240 -6.84 18.31 21.27
C PHE A 240 -5.96 18.89 20.16
N PHE A 241 -6.21 18.49 18.91
CA PHE A 241 -5.48 19.00 17.74
C PHE A 241 -6.16 20.21 17.09
N HIS A 242 -7.25 20.74 17.64
CA HIS A 242 -8.04 21.85 17.10
C HIS A 242 -8.53 21.61 15.67
N ILE A 243 -9.01 20.42 15.38
CA ILE A 243 -9.56 20.01 14.09
C ILE A 243 -11.09 19.88 14.22
N PRO A 244 -11.86 20.69 13.48
CA PRO A 244 -13.30 20.56 13.47
C PRO A 244 -13.73 19.22 12.88
N THR A 245 -14.62 18.50 13.56
CA THR A 245 -15.08 17.18 13.10
C THR A 245 -15.94 17.26 11.84
N GLU A 246 -16.54 18.43 11.57
CA GLU A 246 -17.39 18.69 10.41
C GLU A 246 -16.63 18.62 9.07
N ILE A 247 -15.29 18.75 9.09
CA ILE A 247 -14.47 18.62 7.89
C ILE A 247 -14.06 17.17 7.59
N LEU A 248 -14.34 16.24 8.51
CA LEU A 248 -13.91 14.84 8.41
C LEU A 248 -14.91 14.02 7.58
N PRO A 249 -14.44 13.09 6.70
CA PRO A 249 -15.32 12.27 5.87
C PRO A 249 -16.09 11.22 6.67
N GLU A 250 -17.20 10.74 6.11
CA GLU A 250 -17.85 9.52 6.57
C GLU A 250 -16.89 8.34 6.42
N VAL A 251 -16.75 7.52 7.45
CA VAL A 251 -15.89 6.33 7.42
C VAL A 251 -16.73 5.11 7.06
N VAL A 252 -16.33 4.43 5.98
CA VAL A 252 -17.03 3.25 5.46
C VAL A 252 -16.17 1.99 5.60
N MET A 253 -16.79 0.82 5.39
CA MET A 253 -16.06 -0.45 5.30
C MET A 253 -15.08 -0.41 4.12
N SER A 254 -14.01 -1.20 4.21
CA SER A 254 -13.03 -1.31 3.11
C SER A 254 -13.61 -1.97 1.87
N ALA A 255 -14.63 -2.83 2.02
CA ALA A 255 -15.39 -3.35 0.88
C ALA A 255 -16.87 -3.59 1.23
N ALA A 256 -17.72 -3.08 0.38
CA ALA A 256 -19.18 -3.28 0.38
C ALA A 256 -19.74 -2.95 -1.02
N PRO A 257 -20.91 -3.48 -1.40
CA PRO A 257 -21.52 -3.13 -2.68
C PRO A 257 -21.79 -1.64 -2.77
N GLU A 258 -21.33 -1.03 -3.85
CA GLU A 258 -21.66 0.36 -4.20
C GLU A 258 -21.37 1.39 -3.09
N LEU A 259 -20.15 1.40 -2.54
CA LEU A 259 -19.70 2.47 -1.63
C LEU A 259 -19.87 3.85 -2.26
N ALA A 260 -19.67 3.93 -3.58
CA ALA A 260 -19.95 5.08 -4.43
C ALA A 260 -20.23 4.63 -5.87
N LEU A 261 -20.81 5.50 -6.69
CA LEU A 261 -20.89 5.35 -8.14
C LEU A 261 -19.81 6.23 -8.78
N MET A 262 -18.78 5.61 -9.35
CA MET A 262 -17.65 6.30 -9.99
C MET A 262 -17.93 6.58 -11.46
N ASP A 263 -17.64 7.79 -11.92
CA ASP A 263 -17.71 8.14 -13.34
C ASP A 263 -16.43 7.62 -14.04
N ILE A 264 -16.58 6.55 -14.79
CA ILE A 264 -15.53 5.97 -15.62
C ILE A 264 -15.83 6.27 -17.08
N SER A 265 -15.22 7.31 -17.60
CA SER A 265 -15.43 7.77 -18.99
C SER A 265 -16.92 7.94 -19.38
N GLY A 266 -17.70 8.56 -18.50
CA GLY A 266 -19.13 8.84 -18.71
C GLY A 266 -20.07 7.69 -18.32
N THR A 267 -19.55 6.57 -17.83
CA THR A 267 -20.35 5.44 -17.33
C THR A 267 -20.22 5.35 -15.82
N GLN A 268 -21.35 5.20 -15.12
CA GLN A 268 -21.36 4.97 -13.68
C GLN A 268 -21.02 3.51 -13.38
N VAL A 269 -19.91 3.29 -12.66
CA VAL A 269 -19.41 1.97 -12.24
C VAL A 269 -19.34 1.94 -10.72
N PRO A 270 -19.84 0.90 -10.04
CA PRO A 270 -19.78 0.84 -8.59
C PRO A 270 -18.34 0.74 -8.07
N LEU A 271 -18.00 1.53 -7.06
CA LEU A 271 -16.82 1.39 -6.24
C LEU A 271 -17.13 0.38 -5.15
N ASN A 272 -16.50 -0.80 -5.19
CA ASN A 272 -16.81 -1.91 -4.30
C ASN A 272 -15.74 -2.17 -3.26
N SER A 273 -14.55 -1.55 -3.42
CA SER A 273 -13.50 -1.62 -2.40
C SER A 273 -12.60 -0.38 -2.38
N VAL A 274 -12.18 0.00 -1.18
CA VAL A 274 -11.19 1.05 -0.91
C VAL A 274 -10.28 0.58 0.22
N ALA A 275 -8.97 0.70 0.08
CA ALA A 275 -8.02 0.40 1.16
C ALA A 275 -6.70 1.15 0.97
N GLY A 276 -6.03 1.49 2.07
CA GLY A 276 -4.66 1.97 2.02
C GLY A 276 -3.71 0.91 1.41
N ASP A 277 -2.66 1.37 0.74
CA ASP A 277 -1.75 0.55 -0.07
C ASP A 277 -1.17 -0.67 0.67
N GLN A 278 -0.74 -0.48 1.91
CA GLN A 278 -0.12 -1.56 2.68
C GLN A 278 -1.15 -2.57 3.18
N GLN A 279 -2.37 -2.13 3.51
CA GLN A 279 -3.50 -2.98 3.88
C GLN A 279 -4.01 -3.76 2.66
N ALA A 280 -4.17 -3.10 1.52
CA ALA A 280 -4.50 -3.75 0.26
C ALA A 280 -3.46 -4.83 -0.10
N SER A 281 -2.16 -4.50 0.01
CA SER A 281 -1.08 -5.48 -0.21
C SER A 281 -1.16 -6.67 0.76
N LEU A 282 -1.48 -6.44 2.05
CA LEU A 282 -1.66 -7.54 3.02
C LEU A 282 -2.80 -8.48 2.59
N PHE A 283 -3.92 -7.92 2.11
CA PHE A 283 -5.05 -8.71 1.59
C PHE A 283 -4.67 -9.45 0.31
N GLY A 284 -4.03 -8.77 -0.65
CA GLY A 284 -3.56 -9.36 -1.90
C GLY A 284 -2.60 -10.53 -1.68
N HIS A 285 -1.80 -10.45 -0.64
CA HIS A 285 -0.94 -11.55 -0.19
C HIS A 285 -1.70 -12.72 0.47
N GLN A 286 -3.04 -12.74 0.46
CA GLN A 286 -3.83 -13.80 1.09
C GLN A 286 -3.50 -13.96 2.59
N ALA A 287 -3.13 -12.87 3.26
CA ALA A 287 -2.76 -12.89 4.68
C ALA A 287 -4.02 -12.84 5.57
N PHE A 288 -4.93 -13.80 5.38
CA PHE A 288 -6.27 -13.81 5.97
C PHE A 288 -6.31 -14.32 7.41
N GLN A 289 -5.31 -15.12 7.79
CA GLN A 289 -5.28 -15.72 9.12
C GLN A 289 -4.50 -14.85 10.10
N ASN A 290 -4.95 -14.87 11.36
CA ASN A 290 -4.18 -14.28 12.45
C ASN A 290 -2.74 -14.84 12.47
N GLY A 291 -1.73 -13.96 12.52
CA GLY A 291 -0.32 -14.32 12.44
C GLY A 291 0.28 -14.27 11.03
N ASP A 292 -0.53 -14.28 9.98
CA ASP A 292 -0.03 -14.12 8.61
C ASP A 292 0.69 -12.78 8.44
N SER A 293 1.85 -12.80 7.80
CA SER A 293 2.70 -11.62 7.65
C SER A 293 3.16 -11.43 6.21
N LYS A 294 3.33 -10.16 5.83
CA LYS A 294 3.97 -9.78 4.58
C LYS A 294 5.06 -8.74 4.80
N CYS A 295 6.02 -8.66 3.89
CA CYS A 295 6.98 -7.58 3.81
C CYS A 295 7.07 -7.07 2.36
N THR A 296 6.74 -5.80 2.16
CA THR A 296 6.96 -5.13 0.88
C THR A 296 8.29 -4.40 0.92
N TYR A 297 9.19 -4.76 0.01
CA TYR A 297 10.51 -4.13 -0.16
C TYR A 297 10.42 -3.09 -1.28
N GLY A 298 10.42 -1.83 -0.88
CA GLY A 298 10.43 -0.67 -1.78
C GLY A 298 11.62 0.25 -1.49
N THR A 299 11.40 1.55 -1.47
CA THR A 299 12.35 2.55 -0.96
C THR A 299 12.71 2.26 0.51
N GLY A 300 11.70 1.92 1.31
CA GLY A 300 11.79 1.29 2.63
C GLY A 300 11.21 -0.12 2.61
N SER A 301 11.21 -0.80 3.77
CA SER A 301 10.52 -2.07 3.99
C SER A 301 9.35 -1.87 4.94
N PHE A 302 8.18 -2.41 4.56
CA PHE A 302 6.95 -2.33 5.34
C PHE A 302 6.49 -3.75 5.68
N VAL A 303 6.63 -4.10 6.97
CA VAL A 303 6.20 -5.39 7.50
C VAL A 303 4.82 -5.22 8.13
N LEU A 304 3.84 -5.97 7.65
CA LEU A 304 2.52 -6.03 8.25
C LEU A 304 2.20 -7.44 8.71
N ARG A 305 1.53 -7.55 9.85
CA ARG A 305 1.03 -8.80 10.40
C ARG A 305 -0.45 -8.68 10.72
N ASN A 306 -1.26 -9.58 10.19
CA ASN A 306 -2.67 -9.72 10.55
C ASN A 306 -2.77 -10.16 12.02
N THR A 307 -3.53 -9.44 12.83
CA THR A 307 -3.75 -9.72 14.26
C THR A 307 -5.17 -10.20 14.56
N GLY A 308 -5.93 -10.53 13.51
CA GLY A 308 -7.33 -10.95 13.64
C GLY A 308 -8.24 -9.80 14.05
N ASN A 309 -9.23 -10.09 14.88
CA ASN A 309 -10.25 -9.12 15.29
C ASN A 309 -9.88 -8.32 16.56
N ARG A 310 -8.62 -8.25 16.91
CA ARG A 310 -8.11 -7.51 18.09
C ARG A 310 -7.02 -6.52 17.74
N ALA A 311 -7.15 -5.30 18.26
CA ALA A 311 -6.12 -4.29 18.24
C ALA A 311 -5.06 -4.58 19.33
N TYR A 312 -3.93 -5.17 18.95
CA TYR A 312 -2.81 -5.38 19.88
C TYR A 312 -1.90 -4.16 19.88
N LEU A 313 -2.04 -3.31 20.89
CA LEU A 313 -1.21 -2.13 21.06
C LEU A 313 0.19 -2.52 21.52
N LYS A 314 1.20 -2.17 20.72
CA LYS A 314 2.62 -2.36 21.02
C LYS A 314 3.31 -1.01 21.09
N PRO A 315 4.17 -0.74 22.08
CA PRO A 315 4.84 0.55 22.21
C PRO A 315 5.68 0.93 20.97
N ASP A 316 6.29 -0.05 20.37
CA ASP A 316 7.30 0.04 19.31
C ASP A 316 6.79 -0.24 17.90
N LEU A 317 5.54 -0.70 17.75
CA LEU A 317 4.88 -0.94 16.47
C LEU A 317 3.65 -0.07 16.30
N LEU A 318 3.21 0.11 15.07
CA LEU A 318 1.93 0.71 14.77
C LEU A 318 0.85 -0.37 14.81
N THR A 319 -0.34 0.00 15.27
CA THR A 319 -1.55 -0.82 15.18
C THR A 319 -2.56 -0.07 14.34
N SER A 320 -3.11 -0.69 13.32
CA SER A 320 -4.06 -0.08 12.40
C SER A 320 -5.18 -1.07 12.06
N ILE A 321 -6.26 -0.58 11.49
CA ILE A 321 -7.27 -1.43 10.88
C ILE A 321 -6.71 -1.93 9.56
N ALA A 322 -6.75 -3.25 9.35
CA ALA A 322 -6.32 -3.87 8.11
C ALA A 322 -7.43 -3.76 7.05
N TRP A 323 -8.64 -4.22 7.37
CA TRP A 323 -9.83 -4.11 6.53
C TRP A 323 -11.10 -4.46 7.31
N ARG A 324 -12.23 -4.12 6.71
CA ARG A 324 -13.54 -4.67 7.05
C ARG A 324 -14.33 -4.86 5.75
N ILE A 325 -14.74 -6.10 5.48
CA ILE A 325 -15.62 -6.43 4.36
C ILE A 325 -17.04 -6.59 4.89
N GLN A 326 -18.04 -6.26 4.10
CA GLN A 326 -19.44 -6.39 4.51
C GLN A 326 -19.75 -7.85 4.90
N GLY A 327 -20.32 -8.01 6.08
CA GLY A 327 -20.61 -9.34 6.67
C GLY A 327 -19.51 -9.88 7.56
N ASP A 328 -18.29 -9.32 7.53
CA ASP A 328 -17.16 -9.76 8.32
C ASP A 328 -16.89 -8.87 9.55
N ASN A 329 -16.09 -9.40 10.47
CA ASN A 329 -15.53 -8.62 11.55
C ASN A 329 -14.42 -7.69 11.05
N THR A 330 -14.15 -6.60 11.79
CA THR A 330 -12.98 -5.76 11.57
C THR A 330 -11.71 -6.56 11.83
N VAL A 331 -10.78 -6.53 10.87
CA VAL A 331 -9.44 -7.13 10.98
C VAL A 331 -8.43 -6.03 11.27
N TYR A 332 -7.55 -6.28 12.23
CA TYR A 332 -6.47 -5.38 12.61
C TYR A 332 -5.12 -5.90 12.12
N CYS A 333 -4.14 -5.01 12.07
CA CYS A 333 -2.76 -5.39 11.80
C CYS A 333 -1.77 -4.60 12.68
N ASN A 334 -0.64 -5.24 12.99
CA ASN A 334 0.55 -4.51 13.43
C ASN A 334 1.43 -4.18 12.22
N GLU A 335 2.04 -3.02 12.25
CA GLU A 335 2.94 -2.54 11.21
C GLU A 335 4.26 -2.05 11.80
N GLY A 336 5.37 -2.44 11.16
CA GLY A 336 6.67 -1.86 11.38
C GLY A 336 7.28 -1.40 10.06
N SER A 337 7.86 -0.20 10.06
CA SER A 337 8.47 0.41 8.88
C SER A 337 9.97 0.60 9.08
N ALA A 338 10.78 0.06 8.17
CA ALA A 338 12.19 0.38 8.03
C ALA A 338 12.34 1.35 6.85
N PHE A 339 12.72 2.60 7.12
CA PHE A 339 12.68 3.67 6.10
C PHE A 339 13.69 3.52 4.97
N ASN A 340 14.73 2.73 5.19
CA ASN A 340 15.86 2.61 4.26
C ASN A 340 16.05 1.15 3.82
N THR A 341 15.69 0.86 2.58
CA THR A 341 15.87 -0.46 1.93
C THR A 341 16.45 -0.25 0.53
N GLY A 342 15.63 -0.04 -0.49
CA GLY A 342 16.11 0.30 -1.83
C GLY A 342 16.87 1.63 -1.87
N SER A 343 16.55 2.56 -0.97
CA SER A 343 17.28 3.82 -0.80
C SER A 343 18.74 3.61 -0.37
N VAL A 344 19.06 2.56 0.41
CA VAL A 344 20.43 2.20 0.77
C VAL A 344 21.22 1.78 -0.47
N ILE A 345 20.64 0.91 -1.30
CA ILE A 345 21.29 0.43 -2.51
C ILE A 345 21.45 1.57 -3.53
N LYS A 346 20.43 2.45 -3.63
CA LYS A 346 20.51 3.67 -4.43
C LYS A 346 21.66 4.57 -3.95
N TRP A 347 21.79 4.79 -2.65
CA TRP A 347 22.88 5.59 -2.06
C TRP A 347 24.25 5.00 -2.34
N ILE A 348 24.43 3.66 -2.22
CA ILE A 348 25.66 2.95 -2.56
C ILE A 348 26.03 3.13 -4.03
N ARG A 349 25.02 3.10 -4.93
CA ARG A 349 25.21 3.30 -6.36
C ARG A 349 25.52 4.75 -6.71
N ASP A 350 24.63 5.67 -6.32
CA ASP A 350 24.62 7.06 -6.82
C ASP A 350 25.58 7.97 -6.06
N SER A 351 25.77 7.75 -4.75
CA SER A 351 26.61 8.61 -3.91
C SER A 351 28.01 8.05 -3.68
N LEU A 352 28.13 6.73 -3.50
CA LEU A 352 29.42 6.10 -3.27
C LEU A 352 30.07 5.54 -4.55
N GLY A 353 29.29 5.29 -5.60
CA GLY A 353 29.80 4.75 -6.86
C GLY A 353 30.39 3.34 -6.76
N LEU A 354 29.97 2.52 -5.75
CA LEU A 354 30.51 1.19 -5.52
C LEU A 354 29.93 0.13 -6.47
N ILE A 355 28.80 0.40 -7.09
CA ILE A 355 28.13 -0.43 -8.10
C ILE A 355 27.58 0.46 -9.21
N GLY A 356 27.50 -0.03 -10.44
CA GLY A 356 26.94 0.71 -11.57
C GLY A 356 25.40 0.63 -11.64
N THR A 357 24.84 -0.52 -11.27
CA THR A 357 23.40 -0.77 -11.25
C THR A 357 22.98 -1.44 -9.95
N SER A 358 21.71 -1.29 -9.55
CA SER A 358 21.20 -1.96 -8.34
C SER A 358 21.28 -3.50 -8.44
N GLY A 359 21.19 -4.07 -9.65
CA GLY A 359 21.32 -5.51 -9.89
C GLY A 359 22.73 -6.06 -9.61
N GLU A 360 23.78 -5.24 -9.73
CA GLU A 360 25.15 -5.64 -9.44
C GLU A 360 25.40 -5.87 -7.94
N SER A 361 24.52 -5.37 -7.06
CA SER A 361 24.67 -5.54 -5.60
C SER A 361 24.66 -7.00 -5.17
N GLU A 362 23.91 -7.87 -5.85
CA GLU A 362 23.92 -9.32 -5.58
C GLU A 362 25.28 -9.92 -5.87
N LYS A 363 25.83 -9.66 -7.05
CA LYS A 363 27.16 -10.17 -7.45
C LYS A 363 28.25 -9.65 -6.51
N ALA A 364 28.20 -8.37 -6.14
CA ALA A 364 29.17 -7.79 -5.21
C ALA A 364 29.10 -8.47 -3.83
N ALA A 365 27.89 -8.71 -3.30
CA ALA A 365 27.71 -9.41 -2.04
C ALA A 365 28.24 -10.85 -2.07
N MET A 366 28.06 -11.56 -3.20
CA MET A 366 28.57 -12.92 -3.38
C MET A 366 30.12 -12.99 -3.51
N LEU A 367 30.75 -11.89 -3.94
CA LEU A 367 32.21 -11.78 -4.02
C LEU A 367 32.87 -11.36 -2.70
N SER A 368 32.09 -10.89 -1.73
CA SER A 368 32.56 -10.59 -0.38
C SER A 368 32.78 -11.87 0.43
N THR A 369 33.69 -11.82 1.39
CA THR A 369 33.87 -12.92 2.34
C THR A 369 32.71 -12.97 3.35
N PRO A 370 32.23 -14.16 3.75
CA PRO A 370 31.18 -14.26 4.78
C PRO A 370 31.54 -13.58 6.10
N ASP A 371 32.79 -13.68 6.52
CA ASP A 371 33.32 -13.13 7.78
C ASP A 371 33.98 -11.75 7.60
N HIS A 372 33.33 -10.86 6.82
CA HIS A 372 33.88 -9.51 6.58
C HIS A 372 33.88 -8.61 7.84
N GLY A 373 33.12 -8.98 8.88
CA GLY A 373 33.10 -8.30 10.17
C GLY A 373 32.45 -6.91 10.17
N LEU A 374 31.87 -6.46 9.04
CA LEU A 374 31.20 -5.18 8.93
C LEU A 374 29.75 -5.25 9.39
N ILE A 375 29.30 -4.21 10.08
CA ILE A 375 27.88 -3.98 10.36
C ILE A 375 27.55 -2.57 9.90
N PHE A 376 26.63 -2.47 8.95
CA PHE A 376 26.13 -1.21 8.43
C PHE A 376 24.74 -0.90 9.02
N ILE A 377 24.59 0.21 9.74
CA ILE A 377 23.30 0.69 10.26
C ILE A 377 22.71 1.68 9.25
N PRO A 378 21.63 1.34 8.54
CA PRO A 378 21.12 2.11 7.41
C PRO A 378 20.17 3.24 7.85
N ALA A 379 20.60 4.13 8.75
CA ALA A 379 19.78 5.22 9.26
C ALA A 379 19.96 6.51 8.41
N LEU A 380 19.81 6.41 7.07
CA LEU A 380 19.96 7.57 6.17
C LEU A 380 18.87 8.62 6.40
N SER A 381 17.67 8.19 6.83
CA SER A 381 16.52 9.03 7.16
C SER A 381 16.04 8.78 8.61
N GLY A 382 16.97 8.47 9.53
CA GLY A 382 16.64 8.03 10.87
C GLY A 382 16.29 6.55 10.97
N LEU A 383 15.91 6.12 12.18
CA LEU A 383 15.44 4.76 12.46
C LEU A 383 13.93 4.78 12.69
N GLY A 384 13.18 4.04 11.86
CA GLY A 384 11.77 3.73 12.07
C GLY A 384 11.57 2.62 13.10
N ALA A 385 10.45 1.88 13.00
CA ALA A 385 10.15 0.78 13.92
C ALA A 385 11.31 -0.23 14.05
N PRO A 386 11.52 -0.80 15.22
CA PRO A 386 10.86 -0.55 16.49
C PRO A 386 11.46 0.62 17.31
N TYR A 387 12.46 1.32 16.78
CA TYR A 387 13.30 2.28 17.54
C TYR A 387 12.76 3.71 17.59
N TRP A 388 12.05 4.14 16.54
CA TRP A 388 11.45 5.47 16.41
C TRP A 388 12.41 6.62 16.79
N LEU A 389 13.64 6.58 16.23
CA LEU A 389 14.70 7.56 16.49
C LEU A 389 15.05 8.33 15.20
N PRO A 390 14.36 9.43 14.91
CA PRO A 390 14.59 10.23 13.69
C PRO A 390 15.96 10.91 13.66
N ALA A 391 16.55 11.18 14.82
CA ALA A 391 17.87 11.81 14.94
C ALA A 391 19.02 10.88 14.53
N ALA A 392 18.82 9.55 14.53
CA ALA A 392 19.86 8.58 14.18
C ALA A 392 20.40 8.81 12.77
N LYS A 393 21.70 8.55 12.60
CA LYS A 393 22.37 8.62 11.30
C LYS A 393 23.03 7.29 10.96
N GLY A 394 23.21 7.04 9.64
CA GLY A 394 23.90 5.87 9.16
C GLY A 394 25.29 5.72 9.77
N SER A 395 25.65 4.48 10.13
CA SER A 395 26.92 4.18 10.80
C SER A 395 27.47 2.85 10.30
N ILE A 396 28.79 2.72 10.26
CA ILE A 396 29.49 1.49 9.85
C ILE A 396 30.46 1.09 10.96
N PHE A 397 30.41 -0.14 11.40
CA PHE A 397 31.29 -0.73 12.41
C PHE A 397 32.15 -1.83 11.78
N GLY A 398 33.33 -2.07 12.32
CA GLY A 398 34.19 -3.17 11.93
C GLY A 398 35.08 -2.92 10.70
N ILE A 399 35.28 -1.66 10.25
CA ILE A 399 36.20 -1.33 9.15
C ILE A 399 37.65 -1.64 9.55
N THR A 400 38.35 -2.33 8.66
CA THR A 400 39.76 -2.63 8.78
C THR A 400 40.51 -2.29 7.49
N GLY A 401 41.84 -2.36 7.48
CA GLY A 401 42.63 -2.15 6.26
C GLY A 401 42.41 -3.19 5.15
N ARG A 402 41.64 -4.25 5.41
CA ARG A 402 41.28 -5.30 4.43
C ARG A 402 39.86 -5.14 3.89
N THR A 403 39.11 -4.21 4.44
CA THR A 403 37.70 -3.98 4.03
C THR A 403 37.63 -3.57 2.56
N SER A 404 36.88 -4.30 1.76
CA SER A 404 36.67 -4.06 0.33
C SER A 404 35.35 -3.36 0.05
N ALA A 405 35.21 -2.85 -1.18
CA ALA A 405 33.91 -2.31 -1.66
C ALA A 405 32.80 -3.36 -1.63
N ASN A 406 33.12 -4.62 -1.96
CA ASN A 406 32.16 -5.72 -1.93
C ASN A 406 31.64 -5.99 -0.51
N ASP A 407 32.49 -5.86 0.51
CA ASP A 407 32.09 -6.03 1.91
C ASP A 407 31.12 -4.94 2.35
N LEU A 408 31.31 -3.70 1.89
CA LEU A 408 30.39 -2.60 2.15
C LEU A 408 29.02 -2.85 1.49
N VAL A 409 29.01 -3.30 0.23
CA VAL A 409 27.76 -3.63 -0.49
C VAL A 409 27.02 -4.78 0.20
N ARG A 410 27.74 -5.83 0.60
CA ARG A 410 27.17 -6.97 1.31
C ARG A 410 26.58 -6.55 2.66
N SER A 411 27.33 -5.82 3.48
CA SER A 411 26.86 -5.36 4.79
C SER A 411 25.61 -4.47 4.68
N ALA A 412 25.49 -3.72 3.59
CA ALA A 412 24.29 -2.92 3.31
C ALA A 412 23.06 -3.80 2.97
N LEU A 413 23.22 -4.87 2.18
CA LEU A 413 22.13 -5.82 1.93
C LEU A 413 21.75 -6.58 3.20
N GLU A 414 22.72 -7.04 3.99
CA GLU A 414 22.50 -7.70 5.27
C GLU A 414 21.76 -6.79 6.26
N SER A 415 22.08 -5.49 6.26
CA SER A 415 21.41 -4.50 7.12
C SER A 415 19.90 -4.40 6.86
N ILE A 416 19.47 -4.55 5.60
CA ILE A 416 18.05 -4.56 5.22
C ILE A 416 17.37 -5.75 5.90
N ALA A 417 17.97 -6.94 5.85
CA ALA A 417 17.43 -8.13 6.45
C ALA A 417 17.38 -8.05 7.98
N PHE A 418 18.42 -7.50 8.63
CA PHE A 418 18.42 -7.27 10.07
C PHE A 418 17.35 -6.30 10.51
N ARG A 419 17.08 -5.22 9.75
CA ARG A 419 16.00 -4.28 10.05
C ARG A 419 14.63 -4.96 10.00
N VAL A 420 14.41 -5.86 9.04
CA VAL A 420 13.17 -6.65 8.98
C VAL A 420 13.11 -7.61 10.18
N ARG A 421 14.22 -8.24 10.59
CA ARG A 421 14.27 -9.08 11.79
C ARG A 421 13.94 -8.28 13.06
N ASP A 422 14.46 -7.06 13.24
CA ASP A 422 14.12 -6.19 14.36
C ASP A 422 12.60 -6.02 14.50
N ILE A 423 11.92 -5.75 13.39
CA ILE A 423 10.46 -5.58 13.35
C ILE A 423 9.75 -6.89 13.67
N MET A 424 10.17 -7.99 13.06
CA MET A 424 9.55 -9.31 13.27
C MET A 424 9.73 -9.81 14.72
N GLU A 425 10.88 -9.51 15.36
CA GLU A 425 11.08 -9.83 16.79
C GLU A 425 10.09 -9.06 17.69
N SER A 426 9.85 -7.77 17.40
CA SER A 426 8.82 -7.00 18.12
C SER A 426 7.42 -7.57 17.90
N MET A 427 7.14 -8.16 16.73
CA MET A 427 5.85 -8.80 16.44
C MET A 427 5.66 -10.14 17.15
N LYS A 428 6.72 -10.86 17.53
CA LYS A 428 6.63 -12.18 18.18
C LYS A 428 6.03 -12.18 19.59
N GLN A 429 6.06 -11.06 20.30
CA GLN A 429 5.81 -11.00 21.75
C GLN A 429 4.34 -11.02 22.18
N VAL A 430 3.40 -11.34 21.34
CA VAL A 430 1.97 -11.35 21.70
C VAL A 430 1.40 -12.73 21.47
N GLY A 431 1.19 -13.49 22.54
CA GLY A 431 0.28 -14.61 22.79
C GLY A 431 -0.17 -15.57 21.66
N GLU A 432 0.42 -15.49 20.49
CA GLU A 432 -0.01 -16.12 19.26
C GLU A 432 1.04 -17.08 18.74
N LYS A 433 0.57 -18.03 17.93
CA LYS A 433 1.47 -18.96 17.25
C LYS A 433 2.48 -18.15 16.41
N PRO A 434 3.80 -18.40 16.57
CA PRO A 434 4.79 -17.73 15.74
C PRO A 434 4.52 -18.06 14.27
N SER A 435 4.56 -17.05 13.41
CA SER A 435 4.54 -17.27 11.96
C SER A 435 5.79 -18.05 11.57
N THR A 436 5.64 -19.10 10.78
CA THR A 436 6.76 -19.88 10.23
C THR A 436 7.10 -19.46 8.81
N ARG A 437 6.35 -18.52 8.25
CA ARG A 437 6.49 -18.04 6.86
C ARG A 437 6.22 -16.55 6.77
N ILE A 438 6.85 -15.91 5.81
CA ILE A 438 6.59 -14.52 5.44
C ILE A 438 6.43 -14.40 3.93
N ARG A 439 5.47 -13.62 3.48
CA ARG A 439 5.22 -13.33 2.08
C ARG A 439 5.92 -12.03 1.71
N VAL A 440 6.55 -11.99 0.54
CA VAL A 440 7.36 -10.84 0.13
C VAL A 440 7.08 -10.41 -1.30
N ASP A 441 7.12 -9.08 -1.52
CA ASP A 441 7.02 -8.44 -2.81
C ASP A 441 7.91 -7.19 -2.90
N GLY A 442 7.88 -6.54 -4.06
CA GLY A 442 8.64 -5.34 -4.35
C GLY A 442 9.97 -5.58 -5.06
N GLY A 443 10.51 -4.53 -5.67
CA GLY A 443 11.69 -4.62 -6.54
C GLY A 443 12.91 -5.32 -5.95
N PRO A 444 13.36 -5.01 -4.73
CA PRO A 444 14.50 -5.67 -4.08
C PRO A 444 14.36 -7.19 -3.88
N THR A 445 13.15 -7.76 -3.99
CA THR A 445 12.97 -9.23 -3.89
C THR A 445 13.55 -10.01 -5.07
N SER A 446 13.95 -9.32 -6.14
CA SER A 446 14.70 -9.92 -7.24
C SER A 446 16.16 -10.26 -6.88
N ASN A 447 16.70 -9.68 -5.79
CA ASN A 447 18.05 -9.95 -5.32
C ASN A 447 18.08 -11.27 -4.53
N GLY A 448 18.65 -12.32 -5.13
CA GLY A 448 18.68 -13.67 -4.54
C GLY A 448 19.50 -13.75 -3.27
N PHE A 449 20.63 -13.00 -3.16
CA PHE A 449 21.40 -12.93 -1.94
C PHE A 449 20.58 -12.35 -0.78
N LEU A 450 19.93 -11.20 -1.00
CA LEU A 450 19.12 -10.57 0.03
C LEU A 450 17.99 -11.49 0.50
N MET A 451 17.30 -12.14 -0.43
CA MET A 451 16.16 -13.02 -0.08
C MET A 451 16.62 -14.29 0.65
N GLN A 452 17.75 -14.89 0.26
CA GLN A 452 18.29 -16.03 1.01
C GLN A 452 18.74 -15.61 2.41
N PHE A 453 19.50 -14.51 2.53
CA PHE A 453 19.94 -14.01 3.83
C PHE A 453 18.75 -13.59 4.72
N GLN A 454 17.67 -13.05 4.12
CA GLN A 454 16.45 -12.75 4.87
C GLN A 454 15.78 -14.02 5.42
N ALA A 455 15.67 -15.08 4.62
CA ALA A 455 15.14 -16.37 5.09
C ALA A 455 16.00 -16.93 6.22
N ASP A 456 17.32 -16.89 6.05
CA ASP A 456 18.30 -17.38 7.01
C ASP A 456 18.20 -16.62 8.34
N ILE A 457 18.25 -15.29 8.30
CA ILE A 457 18.28 -14.47 9.51
C ILE A 457 16.94 -14.45 10.27
N LEU A 458 15.81 -14.70 9.60
CA LEU A 458 14.50 -14.86 10.22
C LEU A 458 14.25 -16.28 10.72
N ASN A 459 14.97 -17.26 10.18
CA ASN A 459 14.68 -18.69 10.28
C ASN A 459 13.22 -19.00 9.90
N MET A 460 12.79 -18.48 8.72
CA MET A 460 11.42 -18.60 8.22
C MET A 460 11.43 -18.87 6.72
N ASP A 461 10.44 -19.63 6.25
CA ASP A 461 10.19 -19.79 4.81
C ASP A 461 9.73 -18.47 4.20
N LEU A 462 10.36 -18.07 3.10
CA LEU A 462 10.09 -16.82 2.39
C LEU A 462 9.35 -17.12 1.08
N TYR A 463 8.15 -16.59 0.94
CA TYR A 463 7.29 -16.77 -0.24
C TYR A 463 7.32 -15.51 -1.09
N ARG A 464 8.08 -15.54 -2.19
CA ARG A 464 8.15 -14.42 -3.14
C ARG A 464 6.97 -14.46 -4.10
N SER A 465 6.24 -13.34 -4.19
CA SER A 465 5.11 -13.22 -5.11
C SER A 465 5.53 -13.37 -6.57
N THR A 466 4.70 -14.07 -7.37
CA THR A 466 4.79 -14.11 -8.83
C THR A 466 4.17 -12.89 -9.49
N ASN A 467 3.33 -12.15 -8.74
CA ASN A 467 2.67 -10.93 -9.17
C ASN A 467 3.34 -9.72 -8.51
N SER A 468 3.78 -8.75 -9.30
CA SER A 468 4.37 -7.49 -8.80
C SER A 468 3.33 -6.52 -8.25
N GLU A 469 2.05 -6.70 -8.56
CA GLU A 469 0.97 -5.77 -8.27
C GLU A 469 0.04 -6.29 -7.16
N MET A 470 0.64 -6.74 -6.04
CA MET A 470 -0.13 -7.31 -4.91
C MET A 470 -1.04 -6.29 -4.23
N THR A 471 -0.68 -5.02 -4.24
CA THR A 471 -1.51 -3.91 -3.76
C THR A 471 -2.80 -3.80 -4.57
N SER A 472 -2.66 -3.74 -5.90
CA SER A 472 -3.78 -3.73 -6.85
C SER A 472 -4.63 -5.01 -6.75
N ALA A 473 -3.98 -6.18 -6.61
CA ALA A 473 -4.67 -7.47 -6.41
C ALA A 473 -5.56 -7.45 -5.17
N GLY A 474 -5.08 -6.83 -4.08
CA GLY A 474 -5.84 -6.78 -2.82
C GLY A 474 -7.20 -6.12 -2.97
N VAL A 475 -7.27 -4.94 -3.57
CA VAL A 475 -8.56 -4.25 -3.80
C VAL A 475 -9.38 -4.93 -4.90
N ALA A 476 -8.74 -5.60 -5.88
CA ALA A 476 -9.47 -6.42 -6.84
C ALA A 476 -10.18 -7.59 -6.14
N TYR A 477 -9.47 -8.29 -5.25
CA TYR A 477 -10.02 -9.43 -4.51
C TYR A 477 -11.12 -9.01 -3.54
N MET A 478 -10.94 -7.89 -2.82
CA MET A 478 -11.98 -7.33 -1.96
C MET A 478 -13.25 -7.00 -2.75
N ALA A 479 -13.13 -6.32 -3.90
CA ALA A 479 -14.26 -6.01 -4.77
C ALA A 479 -14.91 -7.29 -5.31
N GLY A 480 -14.11 -8.27 -5.73
CA GLY A 480 -14.62 -9.53 -6.28
C GLY A 480 -15.35 -10.41 -5.25
N ILE A 481 -14.94 -10.35 -3.96
CA ILE A 481 -15.70 -11.01 -2.88
C ILE A 481 -17.08 -10.36 -2.74
N VAL A 482 -17.15 -9.05 -2.74
CA VAL A 482 -18.40 -8.29 -2.62
C VAL A 482 -19.31 -8.54 -3.82
N ASP A 483 -18.75 -8.65 -5.02
CA ASP A 483 -19.48 -8.95 -6.25
C ASP A 483 -19.88 -10.45 -6.36
N GLY A 484 -19.45 -11.30 -5.42
CA GLY A 484 -19.68 -12.74 -5.46
C GLY A 484 -18.94 -13.47 -6.58
N ILE A 485 -17.85 -12.86 -7.10
CA ILE A 485 -16.99 -13.47 -8.13
C ILE A 485 -16.07 -14.51 -7.50
N TRP A 486 -15.54 -14.21 -6.31
CA TRP A 486 -14.65 -15.11 -5.54
C TRP A 486 -15.08 -15.19 -4.08
N SER A 487 -14.81 -16.35 -3.48
CA SER A 487 -14.78 -16.55 -2.04
C SER A 487 -13.33 -16.39 -1.51
N TYR A 488 -13.17 -16.36 -0.18
CA TYR A 488 -11.85 -16.44 0.45
C TYR A 488 -11.11 -17.74 0.09
N GLU A 489 -11.84 -18.85 -0.08
CA GLU A 489 -11.31 -20.14 -0.49
C GLU A 489 -10.78 -20.10 -1.92
N ASP A 490 -11.54 -19.49 -2.84
CA ASP A 490 -11.11 -19.33 -4.24
C ASP A 490 -9.80 -18.53 -4.31
N ILE A 491 -9.73 -17.40 -3.60
CA ILE A 491 -8.53 -16.56 -3.56
C ILE A 491 -7.37 -17.33 -2.92
N SER A 492 -7.59 -18.03 -1.81
CA SER A 492 -6.55 -18.80 -1.11
C SER A 492 -6.02 -19.97 -1.97
N GLY A 493 -6.84 -20.48 -2.89
CA GLY A 493 -6.46 -21.51 -3.87
C GLY A 493 -5.61 -21.00 -5.03
N MET A 494 -5.50 -19.68 -5.24
CA MET A 494 -4.67 -19.12 -6.31
C MET A 494 -3.19 -19.32 -6.01
N ASN A 495 -2.43 -19.81 -6.99
CA ASN A 495 -0.98 -19.95 -6.87
C ASN A 495 -0.30 -18.61 -7.18
N LEU A 496 -0.04 -17.82 -6.14
CA LEU A 496 0.53 -16.48 -6.24
C LEU A 496 2.03 -16.42 -5.92
N TYR A 497 2.68 -17.55 -5.64
CA TYR A 497 4.04 -17.57 -5.12
C TYR A 497 4.95 -18.51 -5.91
N HIS A 498 6.22 -18.17 -5.99
CA HIS A 498 7.30 -19.08 -6.34
C HIS A 498 7.52 -20.12 -5.23
N ASP A 499 8.29 -21.16 -5.51
CA ASP A 499 8.74 -22.09 -4.48
C ASP A 499 9.39 -21.33 -3.32
N PRO A 500 9.17 -21.77 -2.07
CA PRO A 500 9.66 -21.05 -0.92
C PRO A 500 11.19 -21.06 -0.83
N ILE A 501 11.76 -19.92 -0.51
CA ILE A 501 13.18 -19.80 -0.14
C ILE A 501 13.27 -20.23 1.33
N ARG A 502 13.91 -21.37 1.57
CA ARG A 502 14.07 -21.93 2.90
C ARG A 502 15.37 -21.49 3.54
N PRO A 503 15.39 -21.36 4.89
CA PRO A 503 16.64 -21.13 5.62
C PRO A 503 17.69 -22.20 5.32
N LYS A 504 18.94 -21.75 5.13
CA LYS A 504 20.12 -22.62 4.96
C LYS A 504 21.11 -22.45 6.10
N MET A 505 21.08 -21.30 6.77
CA MET A 505 21.89 -21.00 7.95
C MET A 505 21.26 -21.65 9.19
N SER A 506 22.06 -22.14 10.10
CA SER A 506 21.55 -22.63 11.39
C SER A 506 21.01 -21.47 12.23
N MET A 507 20.06 -21.78 13.11
CA MET A 507 19.50 -20.76 14.01
C MET A 507 20.56 -20.14 14.92
N ASP A 508 21.52 -20.94 15.39
CA ASP A 508 22.61 -20.48 16.25
C ASP A 508 23.52 -19.46 15.52
N GLU A 509 23.87 -19.72 14.26
CA GLU A 509 24.62 -18.77 13.43
C GLU A 509 23.84 -17.49 13.20
N ALA A 510 22.56 -17.60 12.85
CA ALA A 510 21.68 -16.45 12.66
C ALA A 510 21.56 -15.59 13.93
N ASP A 511 21.49 -16.23 15.11
CA ASP A 511 21.40 -15.54 16.39
C ASP A 511 22.72 -14.87 16.78
N VAL A 512 23.87 -15.46 16.46
CA VAL A 512 25.19 -14.82 16.65
C VAL A 512 25.30 -13.55 15.78
N LEU A 513 24.95 -13.63 14.50
CA LEU A 513 24.98 -12.48 13.61
C LEU A 513 24.01 -11.37 14.07
N TYR A 514 22.81 -11.76 14.45
CA TYR A 514 21.82 -10.81 14.98
C TYR A 514 22.24 -10.21 16.32
N GLY A 515 22.89 -10.97 17.19
CA GLY A 515 23.46 -10.46 18.45
C GLY A 515 24.52 -9.38 18.22
N ASN A 516 25.37 -9.54 17.20
CA ASN A 516 26.33 -8.51 16.80
C ASN A 516 25.65 -7.28 16.22
N TRP A 517 24.63 -7.47 15.36
CA TRP A 517 23.77 -6.39 14.88
C TRP A 517 23.17 -5.59 16.03
N LYS A 518 22.58 -6.25 17.04
CA LYS A 518 21.97 -5.60 18.22
C LYS A 518 22.98 -4.74 18.98
N LYS A 519 24.21 -5.21 19.20
CA LYS A 519 25.26 -4.41 19.85
C LYS A 519 25.59 -3.13 19.08
N ALA A 520 25.66 -3.22 17.75
CA ALA A 520 25.95 -2.07 16.89
C ALA A 520 24.80 -1.05 16.88
N ILE A 521 23.54 -1.50 16.70
CA ILE A 521 22.41 -0.59 16.66
C ILE A 521 22.16 0.06 18.04
N ASP A 522 22.36 -0.66 19.15
CA ASP A 522 22.27 -0.12 20.50
C ASP A 522 23.33 0.99 20.74
N SER A 523 24.51 0.87 20.13
CA SER A 523 25.54 1.92 20.19
C SER A 523 25.11 3.18 19.44
N VAL A 524 24.45 3.04 18.28
CA VAL A 524 23.87 4.16 17.52
C VAL A 524 22.75 4.81 18.32
N ILE A 525 21.84 4.02 18.88
CA ILE A 525 20.73 4.52 19.71
C ILE A 525 21.29 5.33 20.89
N ARG A 526 22.23 4.81 21.65
CA ARG A 526 22.84 5.52 22.79
C ARG A 526 23.50 6.83 22.38
N TYR A 527 24.13 6.86 21.20
CA TYR A 527 24.81 8.05 20.71
C TYR A 527 23.82 9.18 20.34
N TYR A 528 22.68 8.84 19.75
CA TYR A 528 21.70 9.81 19.23
C TYR A 528 20.50 10.06 20.17
N SER A 529 20.34 9.31 21.26
CA SER A 529 19.25 9.49 22.25
C SER A 529 19.55 10.54 23.34
N LYS A 530 20.55 11.40 23.13
CA LYS A 530 20.93 12.46 24.10
C LYS A 530 20.09 13.70 23.93
#